data_ba3b30a0c7226d1b349ae67c92a63529
#
_entry.id   ba3b30a0c7226d1b349ae67c92a63529
#
_cell.length_a   1.000
_cell.length_b   1.000
_cell.length_c   1.000
_cell.angle_alpha   90.00
_cell.angle_beta   90.00
_cell.angle_gamma   90.00
#
_symmetry.space_group_name_H-M   'P 1'
#
loop_
_entity.id
_entity.type
_entity.pdbx_description
1 polymer ?
#
loop_
_entity_poly.entity_id
_entity_poly.type
_entity_poly.pdbx_seq_one_letter_code
_entity_poly.pdbx_strand_id
1 'polypeptide(L)'
;MSTRRDSSRPRAEGESTEDMVPRANRVANAQETRVWLRMLACANLIEGSLREHLRDGFGITMARFDVLAQLDRPPASPTMSELSQRLMVTKGNITDVVGRLEAEELVERRRDPTDARVQRVHLTAKGRRLVAAAVPAHNEWLAGL
;
A
#
# COMPACT_ATOMS: atom_id res chain seq x y z
N MET A 1 57.28 22.60 54.34
CA MET A 1 56.54 23.63 53.61
C MET A 1 56.01 23.01 52.35
N SER A 2 54.78 22.66 52.31
CA SER A 2 54.15 22.20 51.09
C SER A 2 52.64 22.32 51.27
N THR A 3 52.04 23.28 50.57
CA THR A 3 50.65 23.61 50.56
C THR A 3 49.92 22.70 49.55
N ARG A 4 49.06 21.80 50.04
CA ARG A 4 48.12 21.04 49.19
C ARG A 4 46.91 21.92 48.88
N ARG A 5 46.65 22.17 47.60
CA ARG A 5 45.37 22.72 47.09
C ARG A 5 44.38 21.58 46.95
N ASP A 6 43.31 21.69 47.71
CA ASP A 6 42.11 20.94 47.54
C ASP A 6 41.28 21.59 46.42
N SER A 7 40.97 20.79 45.39
CA SER A 7 40.12 21.22 44.29
C SER A 7 38.95 20.28 44.14
N SER A 8 37.98 20.46 45.05
CA SER A 8 36.64 19.85 44.90
C SER A 8 35.83 20.66 43.92
N ARG A 9 35.71 20.14 42.69
CA ARG A 9 34.71 20.62 41.69
C ARG A 9 33.41 19.88 41.96
N PRO A 10 32.26 20.55 42.08
CA PRO A 10 30.95 19.88 42.04
C PRO A 10 30.68 19.33 40.63
N ARG A 11 30.25 18.09 40.59
CA ARG A 11 29.71 17.46 39.38
C ARG A 11 28.40 18.18 39.01
N ALA A 12 28.34 18.69 37.80
CA ALA A 12 27.12 19.14 37.20
C ALA A 12 26.18 17.93 37.02
N GLU A 13 25.04 17.99 37.67
CA GLU A 13 23.95 17.05 37.50
C GLU A 13 23.47 17.14 36.05
N GLY A 14 23.34 15.96 35.43
CA GLY A 14 22.93 15.85 34.05
C GLY A 14 21.51 16.35 33.86
N GLU A 15 21.35 17.43 33.17
CA GLU A 15 20.10 17.89 32.63
C GLU A 15 19.57 16.83 31.66
N SER A 16 18.44 16.24 32.04
CA SER A 16 17.76 15.24 31.23
C SER A 16 17.35 15.85 29.88
N THR A 17 17.72 15.20 28.80
CA THR A 17 17.43 15.62 27.42
C THR A 17 15.92 15.73 27.12
N GLU A 18 15.08 15.23 28.01
CA GLU A 18 13.62 15.31 27.90
C GLU A 18 13.05 16.70 28.16
N ASP A 19 13.77 17.57 28.89
CA ASP A 19 13.30 18.94 29.20
C ASP A 19 13.58 19.97 28.10
N MET A 20 14.35 19.60 27.08
CA MET A 20 14.72 20.52 25.98
C MET A 20 13.72 20.63 24.83
N VAL A 21 12.66 19.84 24.81
CA VAL A 21 11.63 19.96 23.76
C VAL A 21 10.58 21.00 24.18
N PRO A 22 10.43 22.11 23.45
CA PRO A 22 9.44 23.13 23.77
C PRO A 22 8.04 22.55 23.93
N ARG A 23 7.32 22.96 24.94
CA ARG A 23 5.97 22.48 25.27
C ARG A 23 4.99 22.63 24.10
N ALA A 24 5.18 23.64 23.26
CA ALA A 24 4.43 23.88 22.03
C ALA A 24 4.61 22.74 20.99
N ASN A 25 5.82 22.23 20.83
CA ASN A 25 6.08 21.09 19.92
C ASN A 25 5.46 19.77 20.39
N ARG A 26 5.39 19.54 21.70
CA ARG A 26 4.72 18.35 22.26
C ARG A 26 3.22 18.34 22.01
N VAL A 27 2.57 19.50 22.09
CA VAL A 27 1.13 19.65 21.84
C VAL A 27 0.81 19.53 20.34
N ALA A 28 1.63 20.15 19.47
CA ALA A 28 1.51 20.04 18.02
C ALA A 28 1.67 18.58 17.57
N ASN A 29 2.71 17.89 18.02
CA ASN A 29 2.93 16.46 17.71
C ASN A 29 1.78 15.56 18.15
N ALA A 30 1.15 15.83 19.30
CA ALA A 30 0.00 15.06 19.77
C ALA A 30 -1.25 15.29 18.90
N GLN A 31 -1.46 16.48 18.40
CA GLN A 31 -2.57 16.80 17.51
C GLN A 31 -2.37 16.17 16.12
N GLU A 32 -1.18 16.29 15.55
CA GLU A 32 -0.79 15.64 14.30
C GLU A 32 -0.94 14.11 14.39
N THR A 33 -0.48 13.52 15.48
CA THR A 33 -0.64 12.08 15.73
C THR A 33 -2.11 11.67 15.78
N ARG A 34 -2.99 12.47 16.43
CA ARG A 34 -4.43 12.19 16.48
C ARG A 34 -5.07 12.27 15.09
N VAL A 35 -4.70 13.27 14.29
CA VAL A 35 -5.18 13.40 12.91
C VAL A 35 -4.75 12.18 12.10
N TRP A 36 -3.47 11.82 12.17
CA TRP A 36 -2.94 10.65 11.49
C TRP A 36 -3.66 9.35 11.89
N LEU A 37 -3.88 9.12 13.19
CA LEU A 37 -4.60 7.94 13.67
C LEU A 37 -6.06 7.90 13.19
N ARG A 38 -6.74 9.06 13.14
CA ARG A 38 -8.10 9.14 12.60
C ARG A 38 -8.14 8.85 11.10
N MET A 39 -7.20 9.41 10.33
CA MET A 39 -7.07 9.10 8.90
C MET A 39 -6.85 7.61 8.67
N LEU A 40 -5.95 7.00 9.45
CA LEU A 40 -5.69 5.56 9.38
C LEU A 40 -6.94 4.73 9.74
N ALA A 41 -7.68 5.12 10.77
CA ALA A 41 -8.92 4.45 11.14
C ALA A 41 -9.98 4.56 10.03
N CYS A 42 -10.17 5.73 9.44
CA CYS A 42 -11.07 5.92 8.31
C CYS A 42 -10.66 5.08 7.10
N ALA A 43 -9.37 5.09 6.75
CA ALA A 43 -8.85 4.28 5.65
C ALA A 43 -9.11 2.78 5.87
N ASN A 44 -8.88 2.26 7.08
CA ASN A 44 -9.15 0.86 7.41
C ASN A 44 -10.64 0.51 7.33
N LEU A 45 -11.54 1.40 7.75
CA LEU A 45 -12.97 1.19 7.64
C LEU A 45 -13.43 1.14 6.19
N ILE A 46 -12.97 2.09 5.37
CA ILE A 46 -13.27 2.13 3.93
C ILE A 46 -12.74 0.87 3.25
N GLU A 47 -11.48 0.50 3.51
CA GLU A 47 -10.88 -0.71 2.95
C GLU A 47 -11.63 -1.98 3.37
N GLY A 48 -12.08 -2.07 4.63
CA GLY A 48 -12.90 -3.19 5.11
C GLY A 48 -14.20 -3.31 4.35
N SER A 49 -14.97 -2.23 4.23
CA SER A 49 -16.25 -2.20 3.49
C SER A 49 -16.06 -2.47 1.99
N LEU A 50 -14.98 -1.95 1.39
CA LEU A 50 -14.66 -2.23 -0.01
C LEU A 50 -14.31 -3.70 -0.24
N ARG A 51 -13.59 -4.31 0.68
CA ARG A 51 -13.26 -5.74 0.63
C ARG A 51 -14.52 -6.62 0.67
N GLU A 52 -15.49 -6.27 1.51
CA GLU A 52 -16.80 -6.94 1.57
C GLU A 52 -17.57 -6.74 0.27
N HIS A 53 -17.65 -5.52 -0.24
CA HIS A 53 -18.32 -5.20 -1.50
C HIS A 53 -17.77 -6.02 -2.68
N LEU A 54 -16.45 -6.12 -2.83
CA LEU A 54 -15.82 -6.88 -3.90
C LEU A 54 -16.03 -8.40 -3.74
N ARG A 55 -15.95 -8.90 -2.51
CA ARG A 55 -16.16 -10.33 -2.23
C ARG A 55 -17.61 -10.73 -2.49
N ASP A 56 -18.56 -9.97 -1.99
CA ASP A 56 -19.98 -10.33 -2.02
C ASP A 56 -20.59 -10.06 -3.41
N GLY A 57 -20.14 -9.01 -4.10
CA GLY A 57 -20.63 -8.69 -5.45
C GLY A 57 -19.96 -9.47 -6.58
N PHE A 58 -18.68 -9.78 -6.45
CA PHE A 58 -17.88 -10.32 -7.56
C PHE A 58 -17.04 -11.56 -7.19
N GLY A 59 -17.02 -11.98 -5.94
CA GLY A 59 -16.26 -13.15 -5.48
C GLY A 59 -14.74 -12.96 -5.56
N ILE A 60 -14.24 -11.72 -5.59
CA ILE A 60 -12.81 -11.42 -5.72
C ILE A 60 -12.27 -10.68 -4.51
N THR A 61 -10.98 -10.86 -4.25
CA THR A 61 -10.26 -10.09 -3.23
C THR A 61 -9.81 -8.74 -3.78
N MET A 62 -9.56 -7.77 -2.89
CA MET A 62 -9.02 -6.45 -3.23
C MET A 62 -7.77 -6.56 -4.11
N ALA A 63 -6.78 -7.38 -3.71
CA ALA A 63 -5.53 -7.54 -4.46
C ALA A 63 -5.76 -8.07 -5.88
N ARG A 64 -6.75 -8.94 -6.08
CA ARG A 64 -7.12 -9.46 -7.39
C ARG A 64 -7.83 -8.42 -8.24
N PHE A 65 -8.74 -7.66 -7.63
CA PHE A 65 -9.39 -6.51 -8.27
C PHE A 65 -8.36 -5.48 -8.74
N ASP A 66 -7.41 -5.11 -7.89
CA ASP A 66 -6.37 -4.12 -8.21
C ASP A 66 -5.55 -4.55 -9.42
N VAL A 67 -5.13 -5.81 -9.50
CA VAL A 67 -4.42 -6.34 -10.68
C VAL A 67 -5.30 -6.26 -11.92
N LEU A 68 -6.54 -6.75 -11.85
CA LEU A 68 -7.46 -6.73 -12.98
C LEU A 68 -7.76 -5.31 -13.47
N ALA A 69 -7.99 -4.36 -12.56
CA ALA A 69 -8.23 -2.97 -12.88
C ALA A 69 -7.00 -2.30 -13.52
N GLN A 70 -5.78 -2.67 -13.10
CA GLN A 70 -4.54 -2.18 -13.73
C GLN A 70 -4.33 -2.75 -15.14
N LEU A 71 -4.78 -3.97 -15.41
CA LEU A 71 -4.69 -4.58 -16.74
C LEU A 71 -5.67 -3.93 -17.74
N ASP A 72 -6.75 -3.36 -17.26
CA ASP A 72 -7.75 -2.65 -18.07
C ASP A 72 -7.32 -1.22 -18.44
N ARG A 73 -6.33 -0.65 -17.73
CA ARG A 73 -5.84 0.71 -17.97
C ARG A 73 -4.74 0.75 -19.03
N PRO A 74 -4.73 1.78 -19.88
CA PRO A 74 -3.59 2.03 -20.76
C PRO A 74 -2.31 2.40 -19.96
N PRO A 75 -1.13 2.01 -20.43
CA PRO A 75 -0.87 1.08 -21.52
C PRO A 75 -1.22 -0.36 -21.13
N ALA A 76 -1.90 -1.06 -22.02
CA ALA A 76 -2.32 -2.44 -21.80
C ALA A 76 -1.14 -3.40 -21.72
N SER A 77 -1.38 -4.57 -21.13
CA SER A 77 -0.42 -5.67 -21.10
C SER A 77 0.93 -5.35 -20.44
N PRO A 78 0.91 -4.88 -19.19
CA PRO A 78 2.13 -4.61 -18.45
C PRO A 78 2.92 -5.90 -18.18
N THR A 79 4.22 -5.75 -17.97
CA THR A 79 5.07 -6.81 -17.42
C THR A 79 4.79 -7.02 -15.92
N MET A 80 5.27 -8.14 -15.36
CA MET A 80 5.19 -8.40 -13.91
C MET A 80 5.88 -7.31 -13.09
N SER A 81 6.99 -6.77 -13.58
CA SER A 81 7.72 -5.67 -12.92
C SER A 81 6.91 -4.37 -12.94
N GLU A 82 6.31 -4.03 -14.07
CA GLU A 82 5.44 -2.84 -14.19
C GLU A 82 4.20 -2.95 -13.29
N LEU A 83 3.57 -4.13 -13.22
CA LEU A 83 2.46 -4.37 -12.29
C LEU A 83 2.87 -4.17 -10.83
N SER A 84 4.00 -4.74 -10.41
CA SER A 84 4.48 -4.59 -9.03
C SER A 84 4.77 -3.13 -8.68
N GLN A 85 5.31 -2.35 -9.61
CA GLN A 85 5.57 -0.92 -9.43
C GLN A 85 4.27 -0.12 -9.36
N ARG A 86 3.34 -0.34 -10.28
CA ARG A 86 2.04 0.39 -10.32
C ARG A 86 1.22 0.15 -9.06
N LEU A 87 1.25 -1.07 -8.53
CA LEU A 87 0.50 -1.45 -7.33
C LEU A 87 1.29 -1.26 -6.03
N MET A 88 2.55 -0.83 -6.11
CA MET A 88 3.45 -0.65 -4.95
C MET A 88 3.55 -1.89 -4.06
N VAL A 89 3.58 -3.07 -4.68
CA VAL A 89 3.69 -4.37 -4.00
C VAL A 89 4.98 -5.11 -4.39
N THR A 90 5.36 -6.09 -3.59
CA THR A 90 6.56 -6.91 -3.89
C THR A 90 6.34 -7.81 -5.11
N LYS A 91 7.42 -8.17 -5.80
CA LYS A 91 7.37 -9.10 -6.94
C LYS A 91 6.81 -10.48 -6.56
N GLY A 92 7.09 -10.95 -5.35
CA GLY A 92 6.52 -12.21 -4.84
C GLY A 92 5.00 -12.13 -4.73
N ASN A 93 4.48 -11.08 -4.10
CA ASN A 93 3.05 -10.88 -3.95
C ASN A 93 2.32 -10.81 -5.30
N ILE A 94 2.85 -10.04 -6.28
CA ILE A 94 2.23 -9.94 -7.60
C ILE A 94 2.26 -11.29 -8.35
N THR A 95 3.32 -12.08 -8.18
CA THR A 95 3.42 -13.41 -8.79
C THR A 95 2.34 -14.35 -8.26
N ASP A 96 2.10 -14.35 -6.96
CA ASP A 96 1.06 -15.17 -6.34
C ASP A 96 -0.34 -14.76 -6.79
N VAL A 97 -0.63 -13.45 -6.82
CA VAL A 97 -1.94 -12.93 -7.25
C VAL A 97 -2.19 -13.25 -8.73
N VAL A 98 -1.23 -12.99 -9.60
CA VAL A 98 -1.35 -13.30 -11.03
C VAL A 98 -1.46 -14.81 -11.27
N GLY A 99 -0.71 -15.64 -10.55
CA GLY A 99 -0.83 -17.10 -10.64
C GLY A 99 -2.23 -17.61 -10.29
N ARG A 100 -2.88 -17.04 -9.27
CA ARG A 100 -4.28 -17.36 -8.93
C ARG A 100 -5.26 -16.91 -10.01
N LEU A 101 -5.07 -15.72 -10.55
CA LEU A 101 -5.90 -15.19 -11.65
C LEU A 101 -5.76 -16.02 -12.93
N GLU A 102 -4.56 -16.56 -13.21
CA GLU A 102 -4.34 -17.51 -14.31
C GLU A 102 -5.08 -18.84 -14.07
N ALA A 103 -4.97 -19.40 -12.87
CA ALA A 103 -5.67 -20.63 -12.51
C ALA A 103 -7.21 -20.50 -12.65
N GLU A 104 -7.74 -19.30 -12.52
CA GLU A 104 -9.16 -18.99 -12.72
C GLU A 104 -9.48 -18.52 -14.15
N GLU A 105 -8.52 -18.56 -15.05
CA GLU A 105 -8.64 -18.15 -16.47
C GLU A 105 -9.08 -16.68 -16.65
N LEU A 106 -8.77 -15.81 -15.70
CA LEU A 106 -9.06 -14.38 -15.78
C LEU A 106 -7.96 -13.60 -16.48
N VAL A 107 -6.73 -14.07 -16.38
CA VAL A 107 -5.55 -13.50 -17.07
C VAL A 107 -4.72 -14.59 -17.70
N GLU A 108 -3.85 -14.21 -18.59
CA GLU A 108 -2.84 -15.08 -19.19
C GLU A 108 -1.50 -14.35 -19.31
N ARG A 109 -0.39 -15.08 -19.18
CA ARG A 109 0.95 -14.57 -19.46
C ARG A 109 1.36 -14.94 -20.87
N ARG A 110 1.78 -13.97 -21.64
CA ARG A 110 2.32 -14.16 -23.00
C ARG A 110 3.73 -13.59 -23.08
N ARG A 111 4.58 -14.22 -23.89
CA ARG A 111 5.90 -13.68 -24.18
C ARG A 111 5.78 -12.39 -24.98
N ASP A 112 6.65 -11.43 -24.68
CA ASP A 112 6.74 -10.20 -25.45
C ASP A 112 7.20 -10.53 -26.87
N PRO A 113 6.57 -9.95 -27.92
CA PRO A 113 6.96 -10.23 -29.32
C PRO A 113 8.38 -9.79 -29.65
N THR A 114 8.92 -8.80 -28.94
CA THR A 114 10.25 -8.22 -29.21
C THR A 114 11.35 -8.79 -28.31
N ASP A 115 11.02 -9.29 -27.11
CA ASP A 115 11.96 -9.93 -26.19
C ASP A 115 11.30 -11.15 -25.50
N ALA A 116 11.66 -12.34 -25.96
CA ALA A 116 11.10 -13.60 -25.45
C ALA A 116 11.40 -13.88 -23.96
N ARG A 117 12.33 -13.14 -23.33
CA ARG A 117 12.64 -13.23 -21.90
C ARG A 117 11.65 -12.44 -21.05
N VAL A 118 10.89 -11.54 -21.67
CA VAL A 118 9.88 -10.69 -21.00
C VAL A 118 8.51 -11.34 -21.16
N GLN A 119 7.78 -11.43 -20.05
CA GLN A 119 6.39 -11.88 -20.04
C GLN A 119 5.48 -10.69 -19.74
N ARG A 120 4.39 -10.59 -20.50
CA ARG A 120 3.33 -9.61 -20.34
C ARG A 120 2.05 -10.29 -19.87
N VAL A 121 1.30 -9.61 -19.03
CA VAL A 121 0.02 -10.11 -18.49
C VAL A 121 -1.12 -9.48 -19.26
N HIS A 122 -2.05 -10.33 -19.70
CA HIS A 122 -3.21 -9.93 -20.49
C HIS A 122 -4.49 -10.39 -19.81
N LEU A 123 -5.56 -9.59 -19.94
CA LEU A 123 -6.92 -10.04 -19.60
C LEU A 123 -7.40 -11.06 -20.65
N THR A 124 -7.98 -12.15 -20.19
CA THR A 124 -8.76 -13.05 -21.03
C THR A 124 -10.14 -12.43 -21.35
N ALA A 125 -10.91 -13.07 -22.23
CA ALA A 125 -12.33 -12.66 -22.44
C ALA A 125 -13.16 -12.72 -21.15
N LYS A 126 -12.91 -13.73 -20.30
CA LYS A 126 -13.55 -13.88 -18.99
C LYS A 126 -13.13 -12.75 -18.05
N GLY A 127 -11.81 -12.43 -17.99
CA GLY A 127 -11.28 -11.35 -17.18
C GLY A 127 -11.85 -9.99 -17.61
N ARG A 128 -11.93 -9.70 -18.91
CA ARG A 128 -12.54 -8.46 -19.43
C ARG A 128 -14.01 -8.31 -19.03
N ARG A 129 -14.79 -9.38 -19.09
CA ARG A 129 -16.18 -9.34 -18.61
C ARG A 129 -16.31 -9.04 -17.13
N LEU A 130 -15.45 -9.63 -16.30
CA LEU A 130 -15.43 -9.36 -14.87
C LEU A 130 -15.06 -7.91 -14.58
N VAL A 131 -14.01 -7.38 -15.21
CA VAL A 131 -13.58 -5.99 -15.06
C VAL A 131 -14.66 -5.01 -15.51
N ALA A 132 -15.31 -5.26 -16.64
CA ALA A 132 -16.38 -4.43 -17.16
C ALA A 132 -17.59 -4.33 -16.21
N ALA A 133 -17.81 -5.34 -15.37
CA ALA A 133 -18.84 -5.31 -14.35
C ALA A 133 -18.33 -4.71 -13.03
N ALA A 134 -17.13 -5.10 -12.58
CA ALA A 134 -16.63 -4.74 -11.25
C ALA A 134 -16.12 -3.30 -11.16
N VAL A 135 -15.47 -2.75 -12.19
CA VAL A 135 -14.90 -1.40 -12.14
C VAL A 135 -15.98 -0.31 -12.04
N PRO A 136 -17.06 -0.30 -12.86
CA PRO A 136 -18.13 0.66 -12.67
C PRO A 136 -18.80 0.56 -11.30
N ALA A 137 -19.12 -0.66 -10.83
CA ALA A 137 -19.73 -0.87 -9.53
C ALA A 137 -18.84 -0.39 -8.37
N HIS A 138 -17.52 -0.60 -8.48
CA HIS A 138 -16.56 -0.05 -7.53
C HIS A 138 -16.56 1.48 -7.52
N ASN A 139 -16.59 2.11 -8.69
CA ASN A 139 -16.59 3.56 -8.81
C ASN A 139 -17.90 4.17 -8.27
N GLU A 140 -19.05 3.55 -8.53
CA GLU A 140 -20.35 3.95 -7.98
C GLU A 140 -20.35 3.82 -6.44
N TRP A 141 -19.82 2.72 -5.92
CA TRP A 141 -19.69 2.52 -4.48
C TRP A 141 -18.82 3.60 -3.83
N LEU A 142 -17.67 3.96 -4.43
CA LEU A 142 -16.80 5.03 -3.96
C LEU A 142 -17.49 6.40 -3.99
N ALA A 143 -18.28 6.68 -5.02
CA ALA A 143 -19.01 7.94 -5.15
C ALA A 143 -20.14 8.09 -4.11
N GLY A 144 -20.57 7.00 -3.47
CA GLY A 144 -21.56 6.97 -2.40
C GLY A 144 -21.01 7.12 -0.98
N LEU A 145 -19.66 7.19 -0.81
CA LEU A 145 -19.02 7.44 0.50
C LEU A 145 -19.07 8.91 0.90
#